data_f030e2de20b47ff9ee1bc52795197de2
#
_entry.id   f030e2de20b47ff9ee1bc52795197de2
#
_cell.length_a   1.000
_cell.length_b   1.000
_cell.length_c   1.000
_cell.angle_alpha   90.00
_cell.angle_beta   90.00
_cell.angle_gamma   90.00
#
_symmetry.space_group_name_H-M   'P 1'
#
loop_
_entity.id
_entity.type
_entity.pdbx_description
1 polymer ?
#
loop_
_entity_poly.entity_id
_entity_poly.type
_entity_poly.pdbx_seq_one_letter_code
_entity_poly.pdbx_strand_id
1 'polypeptide(L)'
;MPLPPIYDPEAVKPMWQELAAVGVEPLKTPEEVDAVLAGNTGTALVVVNSVCGCAAGQARPGVMHALQNAVIPDRYVTVFAGVDRDAVERARARMAPYPPSSPSMALFKDGKLVLMLQRTDLQQMNEEQVSAALRQAFDQHCAKPGPSVDAETYKKIRPFQGCGSQIPLMGGR
;
A
#
# COMPACT_ATOMS: atom_id res chain seq x y z
N MET A 1 -9.80 23.07 3.30
CA MET A 1 -8.43 23.12 2.73
C MET A 1 -7.73 21.79 2.91
N PRO A 2 -7.08 21.27 1.88
CA PRO A 2 -6.30 20.04 2.01
C PRO A 2 -5.17 20.22 3.03
N LEU A 3 -4.87 19.16 3.77
CA LEU A 3 -3.74 19.17 4.72
C LEU A 3 -2.42 19.21 3.94
N PRO A 4 -1.51 20.13 4.27
CA PRO A 4 -0.23 20.22 3.57
C PRO A 4 0.65 18.99 3.82
N PRO A 5 1.49 18.61 2.86
CA PRO A 5 2.39 17.47 3.05
C PRO A 5 3.46 17.77 4.11
N ILE A 6 3.85 16.73 4.84
CA ILE A 6 4.96 16.77 5.81
C ILE A 6 6.29 16.50 5.11
N TYR A 7 6.29 15.59 4.13
CA TYR A 7 7.46 15.26 3.32
C TYR A 7 7.34 15.87 1.94
N ASP A 8 8.47 16.14 1.31
CA ASP A 8 8.52 16.61 -0.07
C ASP A 8 7.91 15.54 -1.01
N PRO A 9 6.81 15.85 -1.72
CA PRO A 9 6.18 14.90 -2.64
C PRO A 9 7.11 14.39 -3.74
N GLU A 10 8.05 15.22 -4.22
CA GLU A 10 9.00 14.79 -5.24
C GLU A 10 10.05 13.82 -4.69
N ALA A 11 10.48 14.03 -3.43
CA ALA A 11 11.47 13.16 -2.80
C ALA A 11 10.92 11.75 -2.50
N VAL A 12 9.62 11.60 -2.25
CA VAL A 12 9.00 10.28 -1.99
C VAL A 12 8.55 9.56 -3.27
N LYS A 13 8.63 10.21 -4.41
CA LYS A 13 8.16 9.69 -5.69
C LYS A 13 8.68 8.27 -6.00
N PRO A 14 9.99 7.96 -5.86
CA PRO A 14 10.48 6.61 -6.11
C PRO A 14 9.81 5.55 -5.23
N MET A 15 9.38 5.92 -4.03
CA MET A 15 8.79 4.99 -3.05
C MET A 15 7.39 4.52 -3.43
N TRP A 16 6.60 5.34 -4.12
CA TRP A 16 5.31 4.88 -4.62
C TRP A 16 5.37 4.42 -6.08
N GLN A 17 6.37 4.90 -6.84
CA GLN A 17 6.56 4.46 -8.23
C GLN A 17 6.90 2.98 -8.35
N GLU A 18 7.63 2.40 -7.40
CA GLU A 18 7.90 0.96 -7.42
C GLU A 18 6.63 0.13 -7.25
N LEU A 19 5.67 0.59 -6.45
CA LEU A 19 4.36 -0.03 -6.34
C LEU A 19 3.56 0.17 -7.63
N ALA A 20 3.60 1.37 -8.20
CA ALA A 20 2.94 1.66 -9.47
C ALA A 20 3.47 0.78 -10.61
N ALA A 21 4.74 0.41 -10.56
CA ALA A 21 5.36 -0.47 -11.55
C ALA A 21 4.73 -1.88 -11.59
N VAL A 22 4.15 -2.33 -10.48
CA VAL A 22 3.38 -3.58 -10.43
C VAL A 22 1.87 -3.36 -10.51
N GLY A 23 1.44 -2.15 -10.87
CA GLY A 23 0.04 -1.83 -11.11
C GLY A 23 -0.71 -1.26 -9.91
N VAL A 24 -0.05 -1.00 -8.78
CA VAL A 24 -0.69 -0.37 -7.61
C VAL A 24 -0.96 1.10 -7.92
N GLU A 25 -2.23 1.49 -7.86
CA GLU A 25 -2.67 2.84 -8.20
C GLU A 25 -2.48 3.79 -7.02
N PRO A 26 -1.71 4.89 -7.17
CA PRO A 26 -1.60 5.89 -6.13
C PRO A 26 -2.86 6.74 -6.05
N LEU A 27 -3.42 6.90 -4.84
CA LEU A 27 -4.58 7.75 -4.57
C LEU A 27 -4.12 8.96 -3.76
N LYS A 28 -4.61 10.15 -4.13
CA LYS A 28 -4.16 11.41 -3.55
C LYS A 28 -5.27 12.16 -2.82
N THR A 29 -6.52 11.84 -3.09
CA THR A 29 -7.67 12.55 -2.53
C THR A 29 -8.64 11.61 -1.81
N PRO A 30 -9.42 12.14 -0.84
CA PRO A 30 -10.48 11.35 -0.18
C PRO A 30 -11.50 10.78 -1.16
N GLU A 31 -11.82 11.53 -2.21
CA GLU A 31 -12.80 11.13 -3.24
C GLU A 31 -12.30 9.91 -4.01
N GLU A 32 -11.00 9.86 -4.33
CA GLU A 32 -10.39 8.70 -4.97
C GLU A 32 -10.45 7.47 -4.07
N VAL A 33 -10.21 7.65 -2.77
CA VAL A 33 -10.34 6.57 -1.77
C VAL A 33 -11.77 6.05 -1.71
N ASP A 34 -12.75 6.96 -1.64
CA ASP A 34 -14.15 6.58 -1.62
C ASP A 34 -14.57 5.84 -2.89
N ALA A 35 -14.09 6.27 -4.05
CA ALA A 35 -14.38 5.59 -5.32
C ALA A 35 -13.93 4.12 -5.31
N VAL A 36 -12.87 3.80 -4.57
CA VAL A 36 -12.39 2.41 -4.43
C VAL A 36 -13.15 1.64 -3.35
N LEU A 37 -13.38 2.27 -2.19
CA LEU A 37 -13.84 1.58 -0.97
C LEU A 37 -15.33 1.73 -0.67
N ALA A 38 -16.03 2.68 -1.29
CA ALA A 38 -17.46 2.88 -1.05
C ALA A 38 -18.33 1.83 -1.78
N GLY A 39 -17.78 1.17 -2.78
CA GLY A 39 -18.48 0.07 -3.46
C GLY A 39 -18.53 -1.18 -2.57
N ASN A 40 -19.68 -1.84 -2.54
CA ASN A 40 -19.89 -3.04 -1.74
C ASN A 40 -19.68 -4.32 -2.58
N THR A 41 -18.84 -4.27 -3.60
CA THR A 41 -18.57 -5.41 -4.47
C THR A 41 -17.09 -5.53 -4.78
N GLY A 42 -16.60 -6.77 -4.76
CA GLY A 42 -15.23 -7.11 -5.14
C GLY A 42 -14.22 -6.92 -4.01
N THR A 43 -12.96 -7.09 -4.37
CA THR A 43 -11.82 -7.05 -3.44
C THR A 43 -10.91 -5.85 -3.74
N ALA A 44 -10.41 -5.22 -2.67
CA ALA A 44 -9.49 -4.09 -2.78
C ALA A 44 -8.38 -4.21 -1.73
N LEU A 45 -7.13 -4.17 -2.18
CA LEU A 45 -5.97 -4.03 -1.30
C LEU A 45 -5.62 -2.55 -1.19
N VAL A 46 -5.52 -2.05 0.04
CA VAL A 46 -5.09 -0.69 0.32
C VAL A 46 -3.77 -0.73 1.08
N VAL A 47 -2.75 -0.10 0.54
CA VAL A 47 -1.42 0.02 1.16
C VAL A 47 -1.21 1.45 1.63
N VAL A 48 -1.08 1.64 2.94
CA VAL A 48 -0.63 2.92 3.50
C VAL A 48 0.90 2.89 3.47
N ASN A 49 1.47 3.56 2.48
CA ASN A 49 2.91 3.62 2.27
C ASN A 49 3.58 4.62 3.23
N SER A 50 4.88 4.50 3.41
CA SER A 50 5.63 5.31 4.35
C SER A 50 7.09 5.44 3.91
N VAL A 51 7.78 6.44 4.46
CA VAL A 51 9.21 6.66 4.25
C VAL A 51 10.10 5.77 5.13
N CYS A 52 9.53 5.04 6.10
CA CYS A 52 10.33 4.28 7.06
C CYS A 52 11.02 3.04 6.45
N GLY A 53 12.03 2.52 7.17
CA GLY A 53 12.80 1.36 6.73
C GLY A 53 11.97 0.09 6.58
N CYS A 54 10.93 -0.12 7.42
CA CYS A 54 10.06 -1.28 7.28
C CYS A 54 9.14 -1.19 6.05
N ALA A 55 8.84 0.02 5.55
CA ALA A 55 8.16 0.17 4.28
C ALA A 55 9.06 -0.28 3.12
N ALA A 56 10.34 0.13 3.14
CA ALA A 56 11.30 -0.21 2.09
C ALA A 56 11.71 -1.70 2.12
N GLY A 57 11.91 -2.26 3.31
CA GLY A 57 12.46 -3.62 3.48
C GLY A 57 11.43 -4.73 3.52
N GLN A 58 10.21 -4.44 3.98
CA GLN A 58 9.18 -5.46 4.18
C GLN A 58 7.88 -5.17 3.43
N ALA A 59 7.28 -3.99 3.65
CA ALA A 59 5.93 -3.72 3.17
C ALA A 59 5.85 -3.64 1.65
N ARG A 60 6.61 -2.74 1.03
CA ARG A 60 6.56 -2.58 -0.43
C ARG A 60 7.02 -3.83 -1.19
N PRO A 61 8.19 -4.44 -0.87
CA PRO A 61 8.58 -5.68 -1.55
C PRO A 61 7.58 -6.82 -1.34
N GLY A 62 7.02 -6.94 -0.13
CA GLY A 62 6.02 -7.96 0.17
C GLY A 62 4.76 -7.82 -0.68
N VAL A 63 4.26 -6.60 -0.87
CA VAL A 63 3.12 -6.31 -1.76
C VAL A 63 3.45 -6.64 -3.20
N MET A 64 4.62 -6.21 -3.67
CA MET A 64 5.06 -6.44 -5.05
C MET A 64 5.13 -7.94 -5.37
N HIS A 65 5.71 -8.73 -4.46
CA HIS A 65 5.76 -10.18 -4.58
C HIS A 65 4.36 -10.82 -4.52
N ALA A 66 3.52 -10.37 -3.59
CA ALA A 66 2.17 -10.93 -3.43
C ALA A 66 1.31 -10.75 -4.67
N LEU A 67 1.45 -9.60 -5.36
CA LEU A 67 0.70 -9.33 -6.59
C LEU A 67 1.14 -10.18 -7.78
N GLN A 68 2.19 -11.00 -7.63
CA GLN A 68 2.58 -12.01 -8.62
C GLN A 68 1.86 -13.35 -8.40
N ASN A 69 0.95 -13.43 -7.43
CA ASN A 69 0.14 -14.60 -7.17
C ASN A 69 -0.80 -14.94 -8.34
N ALA A 70 -1.22 -16.20 -8.43
CA ALA A 70 -2.17 -16.64 -9.46
C ALA A 70 -3.55 -16.00 -9.32
N VAL A 71 -3.92 -15.61 -8.10
CA VAL A 71 -5.16 -14.91 -7.76
C VAL A 71 -4.81 -13.62 -7.01
N ILE A 72 -5.37 -12.51 -7.42
CA ILE A 72 -5.08 -11.18 -6.85
C ILE A 72 -6.37 -10.39 -6.62
N PRO A 73 -6.33 -9.30 -5.82
CA PRO A 73 -7.49 -8.43 -5.65
C PRO A 73 -7.94 -7.78 -6.96
N ASP A 74 -9.23 -7.44 -7.05
CA ASP A 74 -9.78 -6.71 -8.18
C ASP A 74 -9.13 -5.34 -8.34
N ARG A 75 -8.86 -4.67 -7.20
CA ARG A 75 -8.16 -3.39 -7.16
C ARG A 75 -7.06 -3.42 -6.11
N TYR A 76 -5.97 -2.72 -6.37
CA TYR A 76 -4.86 -2.55 -5.44
C TYR A 76 -4.35 -1.13 -5.56
N VAL A 77 -4.39 -0.41 -4.43
CA VAL A 77 -4.18 1.03 -4.36
C VAL A 77 -3.26 1.39 -3.19
N THR A 78 -2.67 2.57 -3.26
CA THR A 78 -1.81 3.06 -2.18
C THR A 78 -2.09 4.53 -1.88
N VAL A 79 -1.96 4.89 -0.61
CA VAL A 79 -1.95 6.27 -0.12
C VAL A 79 -0.64 6.49 0.64
N PHE A 80 -0.07 7.69 0.58
CA PHE A 80 1.25 7.94 1.15
C PHE A 80 1.16 8.75 2.45
N ALA A 81 1.49 8.10 3.58
CA ALA A 81 1.48 8.73 4.89
C ALA A 81 2.48 9.89 4.95
N GLY A 82 2.00 11.05 5.40
CA GLY A 82 2.81 12.26 5.47
C GLY A 82 2.85 13.07 4.18
N VAL A 83 2.25 12.60 3.10
CA VAL A 83 2.15 13.34 1.83
C VAL A 83 0.69 13.54 1.45
N ASP A 84 -0.04 12.48 1.16
CA ASP A 84 -1.46 12.54 0.76
C ASP A 84 -2.36 12.40 2.00
N ARG A 85 -2.24 13.36 2.93
CA ARG A 85 -2.74 13.24 4.30
C ARG A 85 -4.24 13.04 4.39
N ASP A 86 -5.02 13.78 3.59
CA ASP A 86 -6.49 13.64 3.60
C ASP A 86 -6.93 12.27 3.05
N ALA A 87 -6.26 11.79 2.01
CA ALA A 87 -6.50 10.44 1.47
C ALA A 87 -6.15 9.37 2.51
N VAL A 88 -5.03 9.54 3.22
CA VAL A 88 -4.60 8.62 4.29
C VAL A 88 -5.64 8.57 5.41
N GLU A 89 -6.13 9.72 5.87
CA GLU A 89 -7.16 9.78 6.90
C GLU A 89 -8.46 9.10 6.46
N ARG A 90 -8.86 9.30 5.21
CA ARG A 90 -10.06 8.65 4.67
C ARG A 90 -9.89 7.13 4.59
N ALA A 91 -8.73 6.65 4.15
CA ALA A 91 -8.43 5.22 4.12
C ALA A 91 -8.43 4.62 5.53
N ARG A 92 -7.80 5.31 6.48
CA ARG A 92 -7.74 4.86 7.90
C ARG A 92 -9.12 4.79 8.55
N ALA A 93 -10.02 5.68 8.19
CA ALA A 93 -11.40 5.64 8.68
C ALA A 93 -12.11 4.34 8.27
N ARG A 94 -11.76 3.76 7.13
CA ARG A 94 -12.29 2.46 6.67
C ARG A 94 -11.62 1.27 7.36
N MET A 95 -10.49 1.48 8.03
CA MET A 95 -9.73 0.45 8.74
C MET A 95 -10.10 0.34 10.22
N ALA A 96 -11.08 1.11 10.69
CA ALA A 96 -11.56 1.02 12.07
C ALA A 96 -11.97 -0.42 12.41
N PRO A 97 -11.73 -0.92 13.66
CA PRO A 97 -11.26 -0.18 14.83
C PRO A 97 -9.73 -0.14 15.01
N TYR A 98 -8.95 -0.51 14.01
CA TYR A 98 -7.49 -0.52 14.12
C TYR A 98 -6.94 0.90 14.25
N PRO A 99 -5.97 1.14 15.17
CA PRO A 99 -5.35 2.46 15.33
C PRO A 99 -4.49 2.82 14.10
N PRO A 100 -4.31 4.11 13.82
CA PRO A 100 -3.47 4.56 12.73
C PRO A 100 -2.03 4.06 12.85
N SER A 101 -1.50 3.51 11.76
CA SER A 101 -0.08 3.13 11.65
C SER A 101 0.37 3.22 10.20
N SER A 102 1.68 3.36 9.98
CA SER A 102 2.29 3.35 8.66
C SER A 102 3.74 2.82 8.72
N PRO A 103 4.13 1.91 7.81
CA PRO A 103 3.27 1.32 6.79
C PRO A 103 2.19 0.42 7.40
N SER A 104 1.09 0.28 6.68
CA SER A 104 0.05 -0.70 7.01
C SER A 104 -0.64 -1.12 5.72
N MET A 105 -1.37 -2.22 5.76
CA MET A 105 -2.13 -2.67 4.60
C MET A 105 -3.38 -3.41 5.02
N ALA A 106 -4.42 -3.26 4.21
CA ALA A 106 -5.73 -3.83 4.48
C ALA A 106 -6.32 -4.43 3.21
N LEU A 107 -6.93 -5.60 3.33
CA LEU A 107 -7.71 -6.20 2.26
C LEU A 107 -9.19 -6.07 2.62
N PHE A 108 -9.96 -5.55 1.68
CA PHE A 108 -11.42 -5.41 1.78
C PHE A 108 -12.09 -6.36 0.80
N LYS A 109 -13.17 -6.99 1.22
CA LYS A 109 -14.05 -7.78 0.37
C LYS A 109 -15.48 -7.33 0.57
N ASP A 110 -16.12 -6.90 -0.52
CA ASP A 110 -17.49 -6.40 -0.51
C ASP A 110 -17.73 -5.32 0.56
N GLY A 111 -16.75 -4.41 0.68
CA GLY A 111 -16.76 -3.31 1.63
C GLY A 111 -16.35 -3.67 3.06
N LYS A 112 -16.05 -4.93 3.34
CA LYS A 112 -15.66 -5.40 4.68
C LYS A 112 -14.18 -5.68 4.77
N LEU A 113 -13.57 -5.28 5.90
CA LEU A 113 -12.18 -5.55 6.19
C LEU A 113 -11.98 -7.04 6.51
N VAL A 114 -11.18 -7.75 5.72
CA VAL A 114 -10.91 -9.19 5.88
C VAL A 114 -9.47 -9.50 6.29
N LEU A 115 -8.55 -8.54 6.09
CA LEU A 115 -7.17 -8.64 6.56
C LEU A 115 -6.67 -7.25 6.94
N MET A 116 -5.95 -7.15 8.05
CA MET A 116 -5.22 -5.96 8.44
C MET A 116 -3.84 -6.35 8.92
N LEU A 117 -2.81 -5.77 8.29
CA LEU A 117 -1.43 -5.83 8.75
C LEU A 117 -1.00 -4.44 9.17
N GLN A 118 -0.74 -4.27 10.46
CA GLN A 118 -0.29 -3.00 11.01
C GLN A 118 1.24 -2.91 11.00
N ARG A 119 1.78 -1.72 11.26
CA ARG A 119 3.21 -1.51 11.37
C ARG A 119 3.87 -2.50 12.34
N THR A 120 3.23 -2.76 13.48
CA THR A 120 3.74 -3.71 14.48
C THR A 120 3.87 -5.13 13.94
N ASP A 121 2.93 -5.56 13.09
CA ASP A 121 3.00 -6.85 12.42
C ASP A 121 4.15 -6.85 11.39
N LEU A 122 4.20 -5.81 10.56
CA LEU A 122 5.19 -5.69 9.49
C LEU A 122 6.63 -5.62 10.01
N GLN A 123 6.84 -5.00 11.18
CA GLN A 123 8.16 -4.94 11.80
C GLN A 123 8.70 -6.29 12.23
N GLN A 124 7.83 -7.27 12.45
CA GLN A 124 8.19 -8.63 12.86
C GLN A 124 8.28 -9.61 11.68
N MET A 125 7.97 -9.15 10.47
CA MET A 125 7.95 -9.96 9.25
C MET A 125 9.08 -9.54 8.31
N ASN A 126 9.63 -10.51 7.56
CA ASN A 126 10.42 -10.20 6.37
C ASN A 126 9.50 -10.08 5.14
N GLU A 127 10.07 -9.71 3.99
CA GLU A 127 9.29 -9.51 2.77
C GLU A 127 8.56 -10.79 2.33
N GLU A 128 9.17 -11.97 2.51
CA GLU A 128 8.57 -13.24 2.14
C GLU A 128 7.38 -13.58 3.03
N GLN A 129 7.45 -13.27 4.32
CA GLN A 129 6.36 -13.48 5.27
C GLN A 129 5.20 -12.54 4.99
N VAL A 130 5.47 -11.27 4.64
CA VAL A 130 4.45 -10.32 4.21
C VAL A 130 3.77 -10.83 2.95
N SER A 131 4.55 -11.23 1.95
CA SER A 131 4.03 -11.79 0.71
C SER A 131 3.17 -13.02 0.95
N ALA A 132 3.62 -13.95 1.80
CA ALA A 132 2.88 -15.18 2.12
C ALA A 132 1.54 -14.87 2.80
N ALA A 133 1.51 -13.94 3.76
CA ALA A 133 0.27 -13.52 4.43
C ALA A 133 -0.73 -12.92 3.45
N LEU A 134 -0.27 -12.06 2.55
CA LEU A 134 -1.12 -11.46 1.52
C LEU A 134 -1.63 -12.50 0.52
N ARG A 135 -0.76 -13.39 0.03
CA ARG A 135 -1.16 -14.44 -0.92
C ARG A 135 -2.20 -15.38 -0.32
N GLN A 136 -2.04 -15.74 0.94
CA GLN A 136 -3.03 -16.57 1.64
C GLN A 136 -4.39 -15.87 1.67
N ALA A 137 -4.43 -14.58 1.98
CA ALA A 137 -5.65 -13.80 1.98
C ALA A 137 -6.24 -13.66 0.57
N PHE A 138 -5.40 -13.47 -0.44
CA PHE A 138 -5.84 -13.42 -1.84
C PHE A 138 -6.49 -14.73 -2.28
N ASP A 139 -5.87 -15.86 -1.94
CA ASP A 139 -6.40 -17.19 -2.26
C ASP A 139 -7.76 -17.46 -1.58
N GLN A 140 -7.96 -16.89 -0.39
CA GLN A 140 -9.22 -17.05 0.36
C GLN A 140 -10.33 -16.11 -0.11
N HIS A 141 -10.00 -14.90 -0.54
CA HIS A 141 -10.99 -13.84 -0.73
C HIS A 141 -11.08 -13.29 -2.15
N CYS A 142 -10.09 -13.49 -2.99
CA CYS A 142 -10.01 -12.90 -4.32
C CYS A 142 -10.30 -13.94 -5.41
N ALA A 143 -10.62 -13.44 -6.60
CA ALA A 143 -10.93 -14.28 -7.76
C ALA A 143 -10.32 -13.77 -9.06
N LYS A 144 -9.75 -12.57 -9.07
CA LYS A 144 -9.16 -11.99 -10.28
C LYS A 144 -7.87 -12.75 -10.64
N PRO A 145 -7.71 -13.20 -11.90
CA PRO A 145 -6.46 -13.83 -12.32
C PRO A 145 -5.27 -12.86 -12.23
N GLY A 146 -4.18 -13.34 -11.61
CA GLY A 146 -2.88 -12.69 -11.62
C GLY A 146 -1.93 -13.33 -12.63
N PRO A 147 -0.67 -12.90 -12.67
CA PRO A 147 -0.08 -11.81 -11.87
C PRO A 147 -0.51 -10.41 -12.32
N SER A 148 -0.21 -9.39 -11.52
CA SER A 148 -0.55 -7.99 -11.85
C SER A 148 0.23 -7.47 -13.05
N VAL A 149 1.46 -7.94 -13.25
CA VAL A 149 2.31 -7.67 -14.41
C VAL A 149 2.96 -8.97 -14.84
N ASP A 150 3.39 -9.05 -16.11
CA ASP A 150 4.06 -10.26 -16.62
C ASP A 150 5.46 -10.46 -15.97
N ALA A 151 5.97 -11.69 -16.02
CA ALA A 151 7.23 -12.05 -15.39
C ALA A 151 8.43 -11.26 -15.92
N GLU A 152 8.44 -10.93 -17.21
CA GLU A 152 9.52 -10.14 -17.82
C GLU A 152 9.52 -8.70 -17.31
N THR A 153 8.35 -8.09 -17.22
CA THR A 153 8.19 -6.76 -16.62
C THR A 153 8.62 -6.76 -15.16
N TYR A 154 8.18 -7.76 -14.39
CA TYR A 154 8.52 -7.86 -12.97
C TYR A 154 10.03 -7.97 -12.73
N LYS A 155 10.73 -8.76 -13.53
CA LYS A 155 12.20 -8.92 -13.43
C LYS A 155 12.97 -7.61 -13.64
N LYS A 156 12.40 -6.65 -14.36
CA LYS A 156 13.03 -5.36 -14.67
C LYS A 156 12.85 -4.33 -13.56
N ILE A 157 11.93 -4.57 -12.62
CA ILE A 157 11.65 -3.63 -11.54
C ILE A 157 12.81 -3.65 -10.54
N ARG A 158 13.28 -2.45 -10.17
CA ARG A 158 14.34 -2.27 -9.18
C ARG A 158 13.75 -1.59 -7.95
N PRO A 159 13.68 -2.27 -6.80
CA PRO A 159 13.18 -1.67 -5.57
C PRO A 159 14.00 -0.46 -5.14
N PHE A 160 13.32 0.57 -4.65
CA PHE A 160 13.97 1.75 -4.09
C PHE A 160 14.45 1.45 -2.67
N GLN A 161 15.76 1.65 -2.44
CA GLN A 161 16.41 1.29 -1.18
C GLN A 161 16.71 2.50 -0.28
N GLY A 162 16.11 3.66 -0.58
CA GLY A 162 16.33 4.88 0.21
C GLY A 162 15.73 4.78 1.62
N CYS A 163 16.41 5.43 2.58
CA CYS A 163 15.98 5.52 3.96
C CYS A 163 15.20 6.82 4.20
N GLY A 164 14.19 6.77 5.05
CA GLY A 164 13.35 7.93 5.40
C GLY A 164 14.13 9.10 6.01
N SER A 165 15.28 8.84 6.66
CA SER A 165 16.15 9.88 7.20
C SER A 165 16.74 10.81 6.13
N GLN A 166 16.71 10.40 4.86
CA GLN A 166 17.20 11.20 3.72
C GLN A 166 16.10 12.03 3.07
N ILE A 167 14.85 11.90 3.51
CA ILE A 167 13.72 12.60 2.92
C ILE A 167 13.50 13.93 3.64
N PRO A 168 13.56 15.07 2.90
CA PRO A 168 13.34 16.38 3.51
C PRO A 168 11.92 16.56 4.05
N LEU A 169 11.83 17.21 5.21
CA LEU A 169 10.54 17.65 5.75
C LEU A 169 10.14 18.97 5.09
N MET A 170 8.89 19.08 4.68
CA MET A 170 8.34 20.32 4.16
C MET A 170 8.14 21.32 5.31
N GLY A 171 8.70 22.51 5.16
CA GLY A 171 8.57 23.58 6.15
C GLY A 171 9.40 23.38 7.42
N GLY A 172 10.32 22.44 7.46
CA GLY A 172 11.27 22.26 8.54
C GLY A 172 12.37 23.31 8.49
N ARG A 173 12.49 24.08 9.55
CA ARG A 173 13.71 24.82 9.85
C ARG A 173 14.55 24.02 10.82
#